data_d2b173c85ec370d1e25e327ae19e1656
#
_entry.id   d2b173c85ec370d1e25e327ae19e1656
#
_cell.length_a   1.000
_cell.length_b   1.000
_cell.length_c   1.000
_cell.angle_alpha   90.00
_cell.angle_beta   90.00
_cell.angle_gamma   90.00
#
_symmetry.space_group_name_H-M   'P 1'
#
loop_
_entity.id
_entity.type
_entity.pdbx_description
1 polymer ?
#
loop_
_entity_poly.entity_id
_entity_poly.type
_entity_poly.pdbx_seq_one_letter_code
_entity_poly.pdbx_strand_id
1 'polypeptide(L)'
;MAQRRREFLKTTGAVGVAALAGGARGALGVERAQPEPPSTIRRAETSVLEIAYEQSGAETGFPIILLHGFPYDVRAWDGTRAPLADAGYRVLVPYLRGYGPTRFRDPSAPRMAEQAAIAQDVVDFADALGLDRFALAGFDWGNRAACITSIRHPERVRAQVAVNGYSVQNTVTPSPPASAAAEARLWYQWYFNTERGRVGLEANRRDICRYLWSTWSPGYQFTDEIYE
;
A
#
# COMPACT_ATOMS: atom_id res chain seq x y z
N MET A 1 1.24 30.44 -18.12
CA MET A 1 1.27 28.99 -17.81
C MET A 1 -0.10 28.35 -17.56
N ALA A 2 -1.14 29.09 -17.17
CA ALA A 2 -2.49 28.57 -16.94
C ALA A 2 -3.27 28.15 -18.20
N GLN A 3 -2.95 28.68 -19.35
CA GLN A 3 -3.66 28.43 -20.61
C GLN A 3 -3.34 27.05 -21.22
N ARG A 4 -2.12 26.54 -21.09
CA ARG A 4 -1.72 25.21 -21.55
C ARG A 4 -2.33 24.04 -20.78
N ARG A 5 -2.71 24.24 -19.52
CA ARG A 5 -3.39 23.22 -18.72
C ARG A 5 -4.85 23.00 -19.12
N ARG A 6 -5.52 24.03 -19.64
CA ARG A 6 -6.93 23.94 -20.10
C ARG A 6 -7.08 23.23 -21.45
N GLU A 7 -6.07 23.28 -22.31
CA GLU A 7 -6.11 22.59 -23.58
C GLU A 7 -5.81 21.09 -23.45
N PHE A 8 -4.92 20.70 -22.53
CA PHE A 8 -4.65 19.28 -22.26
C PHE A 8 -5.89 18.52 -21.76
N LEU A 9 -6.77 19.17 -20.99
CA LEU A 9 -8.02 18.56 -20.50
C LEU A 9 -9.14 18.50 -21.54
N LYS A 10 -9.01 19.18 -22.65
CA LYS A 10 -10.01 19.15 -23.75
C LYS A 10 -9.76 18.07 -24.79
N THR A 11 -8.54 17.55 -24.87
CA THR A 11 -8.15 16.54 -25.87
C THR A 11 -8.24 15.09 -25.38
N THR A 12 -8.50 14.85 -24.09
CA THR A 12 -8.69 13.49 -23.54
C THR A 12 -10.15 13.08 -23.37
N GLY A 13 -11.10 13.82 -23.90
CA GLY A 13 -12.54 13.64 -23.71
C GLY A 13 -13.30 13.08 -24.92
N ALA A 14 -12.74 12.16 -25.70
CA ALA A 14 -13.51 11.46 -26.73
C ALA A 14 -12.90 10.07 -27.04
N VAL A 15 -13.01 9.14 -26.11
CA VAL A 15 -12.99 7.72 -26.47
C VAL A 15 -14.43 7.24 -26.35
N GLY A 16 -15.08 7.07 -27.51
CA GLY A 16 -16.45 6.65 -27.63
C GLY A 16 -16.66 5.26 -27.03
N VAL A 17 -17.63 5.14 -26.15
CA VAL A 17 -18.20 3.85 -25.73
C VAL A 17 -19.02 3.34 -26.90
N ALA A 18 -18.46 2.45 -27.70
CA ALA A 18 -19.24 1.65 -28.63
C ALA A 18 -19.92 0.54 -27.83
N ALA A 19 -21.23 0.69 -27.60
CA ALA A 19 -22.07 -0.37 -27.07
C ALA A 19 -22.21 -1.47 -28.14
N LEU A 20 -21.47 -2.55 -28.02
CA LEU A 20 -21.75 -3.81 -28.71
C LEU A 20 -22.73 -4.62 -27.84
N ALA A 21 -24.01 -4.51 -28.17
CA ALA A 21 -25.01 -5.48 -27.75
C ALA A 21 -24.79 -6.77 -28.55
N GLY A 22 -24.25 -7.78 -27.90
CA GLY A 22 -24.07 -9.12 -28.46
C GLY A 22 -23.68 -10.09 -27.34
N GLY A 23 -24.65 -10.96 -26.95
CA GLY A 23 -24.51 -11.85 -25.82
C GLY A 23 -23.38 -12.88 -25.97
N ALA A 24 -22.55 -12.93 -24.95
CA ALA A 24 -21.93 -14.13 -24.43
C ALA A 24 -21.51 -13.78 -22.98
N ARG A 25 -22.23 -14.32 -22.00
CA ARG A 25 -21.78 -14.38 -20.62
C ARG A 25 -20.62 -15.37 -20.55
N GLY A 26 -19.45 -14.99 -21.00
CA GLY A 26 -18.20 -15.60 -20.63
C GLY A 26 -17.85 -15.06 -19.24
N ALA A 27 -18.05 -15.87 -18.21
CA ALA A 27 -17.36 -15.62 -16.95
C ALA A 27 -15.87 -15.57 -17.29
N LEU A 28 -15.26 -14.40 -17.19
CA LEU A 28 -13.82 -14.29 -17.10
C LEU A 28 -13.46 -15.02 -15.80
N GLY A 29 -13.15 -16.30 -15.91
CA GLY A 29 -12.48 -17.03 -14.84
C GLY A 29 -11.17 -16.31 -14.60
N VAL A 30 -11.11 -15.51 -13.54
CA VAL A 30 -9.84 -15.09 -12.97
C VAL A 30 -9.21 -16.40 -12.47
N GLU A 31 -8.36 -16.99 -13.31
CA GLU A 31 -7.53 -18.10 -12.92
C GLU A 31 -6.72 -17.61 -11.72
N ARG A 32 -7.02 -18.16 -10.55
CA ARG A 32 -6.29 -17.80 -9.33
C ARG A 32 -4.84 -18.18 -9.56
N ALA A 33 -3.98 -17.18 -9.60
CA ALA A 33 -2.55 -17.42 -9.53
C ALA A 33 -2.30 -18.36 -8.34
N GLN A 34 -1.59 -19.45 -8.58
CA GLN A 34 -1.14 -20.34 -7.51
C GLN A 34 -0.33 -19.53 -6.52
N PRO A 35 -0.45 -19.76 -5.20
CA PRO A 35 0.39 -19.09 -4.23
C PRO A 35 1.85 -19.39 -4.59
N GLU A 36 2.61 -18.32 -4.85
CA GLU A 36 4.06 -18.46 -5.03
C GLU A 36 4.67 -19.06 -3.76
N PRO A 37 5.72 -19.88 -3.89
CA PRO A 37 6.45 -20.36 -2.72
C PRO A 37 6.92 -19.15 -1.91
N PRO A 38 6.96 -19.27 -0.56
CA PRO A 38 7.33 -18.15 0.29
C PRO A 38 8.66 -17.56 -0.18
N SER A 39 8.65 -16.31 -0.61
CA SER A 39 9.85 -15.63 -1.06
C SER A 39 10.79 -15.45 0.13
N THR A 40 12.08 -15.57 -0.10
CA THR A 40 13.08 -15.34 0.93
C THR A 40 12.98 -13.89 1.42
N ILE A 41 12.74 -13.70 2.72
CA ILE A 41 12.73 -12.38 3.34
C ILE A 41 14.14 -11.83 3.34
N ARG A 42 14.33 -10.69 2.69
CA ARG A 42 15.58 -9.92 2.66
C ARG A 42 15.49 -8.77 3.65
N ARG A 43 16.62 -8.11 3.94
CA ARG A 43 16.70 -6.97 4.86
C ARG A 43 17.48 -5.83 4.23
N ALA A 44 16.98 -4.62 4.47
CA ALA A 44 17.64 -3.36 4.13
C ALA A 44 17.84 -2.57 5.42
N GLU A 45 19.08 -2.19 5.71
CA GLU A 45 19.41 -1.39 6.88
C GLU A 45 19.33 0.10 6.52
N THR A 46 18.53 0.84 7.29
CA THR A 46 18.43 2.30 7.20
C THR A 46 18.93 2.94 8.49
N SER A 47 18.86 4.26 8.60
CA SER A 47 19.24 4.96 9.84
C SER A 47 18.31 4.62 11.01
N VAL A 48 17.02 4.33 10.75
CA VAL A 48 15.98 4.14 11.77
C VAL A 48 15.52 2.69 11.87
N LEU A 49 15.42 2.00 10.73
CA LEU A 49 14.83 0.68 10.62
C LEU A 49 15.78 -0.34 10.01
N GLU A 50 15.61 -1.57 10.39
CA GLU A 50 15.94 -2.74 9.59
C GLU A 50 14.65 -3.14 8.88
N ILE A 51 14.55 -2.82 7.58
CA ILE A 51 13.35 -3.06 6.80
C ILE A 51 13.42 -4.45 6.18
N ALA A 52 12.50 -5.31 6.58
CA ALA A 52 12.29 -6.60 5.93
C ALA A 52 11.52 -6.40 4.63
N TYR A 53 11.89 -7.11 3.58
CA TYR A 53 11.19 -7.02 2.30
C TYR A 53 11.30 -8.34 1.52
N GLU A 54 10.40 -8.50 0.57
CA GLU A 54 10.43 -9.57 -0.40
C GLU A 54 10.75 -9.01 -1.78
N GLN A 55 11.44 -9.79 -2.61
CA GLN A 55 11.81 -9.40 -3.95
C GLN A 55 11.42 -10.46 -4.95
N SER A 56 10.90 -10.03 -6.10
CA SER A 56 10.64 -10.86 -7.28
C SER A 56 11.24 -10.20 -8.52
N GLY A 57 11.47 -10.99 -9.58
CA GLY A 57 12.05 -10.51 -10.82
C GLY A 57 13.57 -10.29 -10.79
N ALA A 58 14.11 -9.83 -11.88
CA ALA A 58 15.55 -9.65 -12.07
C ALA A 58 16.08 -8.44 -11.28
N GLU A 59 17.23 -8.58 -10.66
CA GLU A 59 17.86 -7.47 -9.90
C GLU A 59 18.22 -6.28 -10.78
N THR A 60 18.45 -6.51 -12.07
CA THR A 60 18.73 -5.46 -13.07
C THR A 60 17.49 -4.82 -13.66
N GLY A 61 16.28 -5.33 -13.34
CA GLY A 61 15.02 -4.77 -13.80
C GLY A 61 14.75 -3.39 -13.20
N PHE A 62 13.92 -2.59 -13.89
CA PHE A 62 13.51 -1.31 -13.33
C PHE A 62 12.72 -1.53 -12.02
N PRO A 63 13.07 -0.85 -10.90
CA PRO A 63 12.50 -1.15 -9.61
C PRO A 63 11.07 -0.60 -9.47
N ILE A 64 10.19 -1.45 -8.97
CA ILE A 64 8.84 -1.11 -8.53
C ILE A 64 8.71 -1.46 -7.05
N ILE A 65 8.36 -0.49 -6.21
CA ILE A 65 8.13 -0.68 -4.79
C ILE A 65 6.62 -0.73 -4.55
N LEU A 66 6.13 -1.83 -3.97
CA LEU A 66 4.73 -2.09 -3.67
C LEU A 66 4.48 -1.93 -2.16
N LEU A 67 3.65 -0.96 -1.79
CA LEU A 67 3.41 -0.56 -0.41
C LEU A 67 2.01 -0.97 0.04
N HIS A 68 1.94 -1.84 1.05
CA HIS A 68 0.68 -2.31 1.64
C HIS A 68 0.08 -1.29 2.62
N GLY A 69 -1.08 -1.58 3.17
CA GLY A 69 -1.75 -0.79 4.18
C GLY A 69 -2.38 -1.65 5.28
N PHE A 70 -3.17 -1.01 6.15
CA PHE A 70 -3.87 -1.68 7.25
C PHE A 70 -5.23 -2.21 6.78
N PRO A 71 -5.68 -3.38 7.21
CA PRO A 71 -5.05 -4.37 8.09
C PRO A 71 -4.35 -5.51 7.31
N TYR A 72 -3.73 -5.20 6.20
CA TYR A 72 -3.02 -6.11 5.31
C TYR A 72 -1.51 -6.03 5.52
N ASP A 73 -0.81 -6.94 4.88
CA ASP A 73 0.65 -6.92 4.78
C ASP A 73 1.12 -7.15 3.33
N VAL A 74 2.34 -7.63 3.16
CA VAL A 74 2.94 -7.88 1.83
C VAL A 74 2.18 -8.92 1.01
N ARG A 75 1.42 -9.83 1.64
CA ARG A 75 0.61 -10.86 0.96
C ARG A 75 -0.47 -10.27 0.05
N ALA A 76 -0.92 -9.04 0.34
CA ALA A 76 -1.87 -8.33 -0.53
C ALA A 76 -1.35 -8.13 -1.97
N TRP A 77 -0.04 -8.22 -2.17
CA TRP A 77 0.61 -8.02 -3.46
C TRP A 77 0.96 -9.31 -4.20
N ASP A 78 0.70 -10.49 -3.63
CA ASP A 78 1.11 -11.78 -4.21
C ASP A 78 0.58 -11.97 -5.64
N GLY A 79 -0.69 -11.66 -5.89
CA GLY A 79 -1.26 -11.72 -7.24
C GLY A 79 -0.73 -10.69 -8.24
N THR A 80 0.00 -9.67 -7.78
CA THR A 80 0.55 -8.60 -8.61
C THR A 80 2.04 -8.79 -8.89
N ARG A 81 2.76 -9.46 -8.00
CA ARG A 81 4.22 -9.60 -8.05
C ARG A 81 4.70 -10.39 -9.25
N ALA A 82 4.11 -11.58 -9.48
CA ALA A 82 4.52 -12.46 -10.57
C ALA A 82 4.34 -11.80 -11.94
N PRO A 83 3.17 -11.25 -12.32
CA PRO A 83 3.03 -10.56 -13.61
C PRO A 83 4.01 -9.41 -13.84
N LEU A 84 4.35 -8.66 -12.79
CA LEU A 84 5.32 -7.58 -12.90
C LEU A 84 6.75 -8.12 -13.07
N ALA A 85 7.12 -9.17 -12.34
CA ALA A 85 8.40 -9.84 -12.47
C ALA A 85 8.57 -10.47 -13.85
N ASP A 86 7.54 -11.11 -14.39
CA ASP A 86 7.51 -11.68 -15.74
C ASP A 86 7.64 -10.61 -16.84
N ALA A 87 7.14 -9.41 -16.56
CA ALA A 87 7.31 -8.24 -17.43
C ALA A 87 8.72 -7.62 -17.35
N GLY A 88 9.63 -8.20 -16.57
CA GLY A 88 11.04 -7.79 -16.47
C GLY A 88 11.31 -6.72 -15.41
N TYR A 89 10.38 -6.41 -14.54
CA TYR A 89 10.60 -5.47 -13.44
C TYR A 89 11.27 -6.13 -12.23
N ARG A 90 12.02 -5.33 -11.48
CA ARG A 90 12.47 -5.68 -10.12
C ARG A 90 11.39 -5.26 -9.14
N VAL A 91 10.66 -6.21 -8.59
CA VAL A 91 9.52 -5.95 -7.70
C VAL A 91 9.97 -6.08 -6.25
N LEU A 92 9.79 -5.02 -5.47
CA LEU A 92 10.21 -4.89 -4.09
C LEU A 92 8.99 -4.65 -3.21
N VAL A 93 8.78 -5.49 -2.21
CA VAL A 93 7.60 -5.42 -1.33
C VAL A 93 8.06 -5.34 0.12
N PRO A 94 8.33 -4.12 0.65
CA PRO A 94 8.74 -3.96 2.03
C PRO A 94 7.57 -4.16 3.00
N TYR A 95 7.86 -4.77 4.16
CA TYR A 95 6.99 -4.68 5.33
C TYR A 95 7.12 -3.28 5.92
N LEU A 96 6.03 -2.53 5.98
CA LEU A 96 6.05 -1.18 6.56
C LEU A 96 6.44 -1.21 8.04
N ARG A 97 6.83 -0.04 8.59
CA ARG A 97 7.13 0.07 10.02
C ARG A 97 5.98 -0.48 10.88
N GLY A 98 6.32 -1.30 11.86
CA GLY A 98 5.34 -1.97 12.73
C GLY A 98 4.74 -3.25 12.18
N TYR A 99 5.09 -3.67 10.97
CA TYR A 99 4.61 -4.89 10.33
C TYR A 99 5.69 -5.95 10.19
N GLY A 100 5.26 -7.21 10.27
CA GLY A 100 6.09 -8.37 9.99
C GLY A 100 7.45 -8.35 10.68
N PRO A 101 8.53 -8.69 9.98
CA PRO A 101 9.87 -8.71 10.54
C PRO A 101 10.61 -7.36 10.53
N THR A 102 10.02 -6.26 10.03
CA THR A 102 10.63 -4.93 10.10
C THR A 102 10.80 -4.48 11.55
N ARG A 103 11.96 -3.96 11.91
CA ARG A 103 12.33 -3.60 13.30
C ARG A 103 12.95 -2.22 13.36
N PHE A 104 12.67 -1.50 14.44
CA PHE A 104 13.45 -0.31 14.81
C PHE A 104 14.83 -0.74 15.29
N ARG A 105 15.88 -0.09 14.77
CA ARG A 105 17.26 -0.37 15.17
C ARG A 105 17.53 0.04 16.61
N ASP A 106 16.93 1.15 17.04
CA ASP A 106 16.92 1.58 18.43
C ASP A 106 15.58 1.18 19.09
N PRO A 107 15.58 0.23 20.06
CA PRO A 107 14.39 -0.15 20.79
C PRO A 107 13.72 1.01 21.56
N SER A 108 14.46 2.06 21.90
CA SER A 108 13.96 3.24 22.61
C SER A 108 13.40 4.32 21.68
N ALA A 109 13.58 4.20 20.36
CA ALA A 109 13.10 5.19 19.40
C ALA A 109 11.57 5.36 19.49
N PRO A 110 11.05 6.60 19.36
CA PRO A 110 9.62 6.85 19.31
C PRO A 110 8.94 6.03 18.21
N ARG A 111 7.81 5.39 18.54
CA ARG A 111 7.03 4.56 17.60
C ARG A 111 6.10 5.44 16.75
N MET A 112 6.69 6.39 16.05
CA MET A 112 5.96 7.29 15.14
C MET A 112 5.53 6.53 13.90
N ALA A 113 4.28 6.77 13.47
CA ALA A 113 3.70 6.16 12.27
C ALA A 113 2.96 7.20 11.41
N GLU A 114 3.35 8.46 11.50
CA GLU A 114 2.83 9.51 10.63
C GLU A 114 3.17 9.21 9.18
N GLN A 115 2.30 9.66 8.31
CA GLN A 115 2.44 9.45 6.86
C GLN A 115 3.81 9.92 6.32
N ALA A 116 4.33 11.03 6.85
CA ALA A 116 5.64 11.55 6.48
C ALA A 116 6.79 10.65 6.94
N ALA A 117 6.67 10.02 8.11
CA ALA A 117 7.66 9.08 8.61
C ALA A 117 7.70 7.79 7.77
N ILE A 118 6.53 7.27 7.37
CA ILE A 118 6.45 6.11 6.48
C ILE A 118 6.97 6.45 5.08
N ALA A 119 6.70 7.67 4.59
CA ALA A 119 7.26 8.14 3.32
C ALA A 119 8.79 8.27 3.36
N GLN A 120 9.35 8.70 4.50
CA GLN A 120 10.79 8.74 4.68
C GLN A 120 11.40 7.33 4.68
N ASP A 121 10.72 6.34 5.27
CA ASP A 121 11.18 4.94 5.19
C ASP A 121 11.28 4.44 3.75
N VAL A 122 10.37 4.86 2.87
CA VAL A 122 10.43 4.49 1.45
C VAL A 122 11.67 5.07 0.77
N VAL A 123 12.03 6.30 1.10
CA VAL A 123 13.25 6.95 0.58
C VAL A 123 14.48 6.24 1.14
N ASP A 124 14.55 6.05 2.45
CA ASP A 124 15.67 5.38 3.12
C ASP A 124 15.84 3.93 2.64
N PHE A 125 14.73 3.23 2.36
CA PHE A 125 14.76 1.90 1.76
C PHE A 125 15.33 1.91 0.35
N ALA A 126 14.91 2.87 -0.47
CA ALA A 126 15.44 3.04 -1.81
C ALA A 126 16.94 3.36 -1.78
N ASP A 127 17.38 4.22 -0.85
CA ASP A 127 18.79 4.56 -0.67
C ASP A 127 19.63 3.37 -0.23
N ALA A 128 19.12 2.58 0.74
CA ALA A 128 19.80 1.37 1.22
C ALA A 128 19.98 0.31 0.12
N LEU A 129 19.12 0.31 -0.90
CA LEU A 129 19.21 -0.57 -2.05
C LEU A 129 19.89 0.06 -3.29
N GLY A 130 20.38 1.30 -3.19
CA GLY A 130 21.01 2.03 -4.29
C GLY A 130 20.07 2.35 -5.44
N LEU A 131 18.79 2.61 -5.16
CA LEU A 131 17.78 2.89 -6.18
C LEU A 131 17.68 4.40 -6.46
N ASP A 132 18.28 4.87 -7.53
CA ASP A 132 18.18 6.28 -7.93
C ASP A 132 16.76 6.65 -8.36
N ARG A 133 16.12 5.78 -9.14
CA ARG A 133 14.77 5.99 -9.70
C ARG A 133 13.95 4.72 -9.62
N PHE A 134 12.67 4.86 -9.28
CA PHE A 134 11.74 3.75 -9.10
C PHE A 134 10.30 4.16 -9.41
N ALA A 135 9.41 3.17 -9.56
CA ALA A 135 7.98 3.37 -9.54
C ALA A 135 7.41 2.96 -8.17
N LEU A 136 6.28 3.55 -7.81
CA LEU A 136 5.56 3.25 -6.57
C LEU A 136 4.15 2.76 -6.90
N ALA A 137 3.70 1.73 -6.19
CA ALA A 137 2.28 1.42 -6.10
C ALA A 137 1.93 1.24 -4.61
N GLY A 138 0.81 1.78 -4.20
CA GLY A 138 0.40 1.69 -2.81
C GLY A 138 -1.10 1.76 -2.63
N PHE A 139 -1.59 1.12 -1.58
CA PHE A 139 -2.97 1.28 -1.13
C PHE A 139 -3.01 1.66 0.34
N ASP A 140 -4.06 2.35 0.77
CA ASP A 140 -4.28 2.83 2.14
C ASP A 140 -3.05 3.59 2.70
N TRP A 141 -2.41 3.15 3.79
CA TRP A 141 -1.19 3.77 4.34
C TRP A 141 -0.03 3.76 3.35
N GLY A 142 0.11 2.69 2.57
CA GLY A 142 1.11 2.62 1.50
C GLY A 142 0.89 3.65 0.42
N ASN A 143 -0.38 3.94 0.06
CA ASN A 143 -0.68 5.02 -0.87
C ASN A 143 -0.32 6.41 -0.30
N ARG A 144 -0.60 6.64 0.98
CA ARG A 144 -0.25 7.92 1.63
C ARG A 144 1.26 8.16 1.61
N ALA A 145 2.04 7.12 1.94
CA ALA A 145 3.50 7.18 1.85
C ALA A 145 3.97 7.42 0.41
N ALA A 146 3.44 6.67 -0.56
CA ALA A 146 3.77 6.83 -1.97
C ALA A 146 3.49 8.25 -2.48
N CYS A 147 2.35 8.84 -2.13
CA CYS A 147 1.99 10.21 -2.53
C CYS A 147 2.94 11.25 -1.96
N ILE A 148 3.28 11.15 -0.67
CA ILE A 148 4.23 12.09 -0.03
C ILE A 148 5.62 11.93 -0.64
N THR A 149 6.08 10.68 -0.85
CA THR A 149 7.37 10.42 -1.51
C THR A 149 7.39 11.01 -2.92
N SER A 150 6.35 10.83 -3.70
CA SER A 150 6.27 11.35 -5.08
C SER A 150 6.26 12.88 -5.14
N ILE A 151 5.65 13.53 -4.16
CA ILE A 151 5.61 15.00 -4.07
C ILE A 151 6.98 15.55 -3.66
N ARG A 152 7.64 14.90 -2.70
CA ARG A 152 8.92 15.38 -2.15
C ARG A 152 10.12 15.03 -3.03
N HIS A 153 10.04 13.93 -3.78
CA HIS A 153 11.12 13.39 -4.61
C HIS A 153 10.65 13.08 -6.04
N PRO A 154 10.08 14.08 -6.76
CA PRO A 154 9.53 13.87 -8.10
C PRO A 154 10.58 13.45 -9.13
N GLU A 155 11.85 13.75 -8.90
CA GLU A 155 12.97 13.33 -9.74
C GLU A 155 13.27 11.84 -9.62
N ARG A 156 12.93 11.22 -8.50
CA ARG A 156 13.15 9.79 -8.21
C ARG A 156 11.95 8.92 -8.60
N VAL A 157 10.73 9.43 -8.45
CA VAL A 157 9.52 8.66 -8.71
C VAL A 157 9.09 8.79 -10.17
N ARG A 158 9.32 7.73 -10.94
CA ARG A 158 9.01 7.70 -12.38
C ARG A 158 7.53 7.60 -12.67
N ALA A 159 6.82 6.85 -11.86
CA ALA A 159 5.36 6.61 -11.96
C ALA A 159 4.79 6.23 -10.60
N GLN A 160 3.51 6.49 -10.40
CA GLN A 160 2.79 6.09 -9.20
C GLN A 160 1.44 5.52 -9.55
N VAL A 161 1.08 4.41 -8.90
CA VAL A 161 -0.28 3.87 -8.86
C VAL A 161 -0.82 4.05 -7.44
N ALA A 162 -1.89 4.82 -7.32
CA ALA A 162 -2.53 5.15 -6.05
C ALA A 162 -3.87 4.42 -5.94
N VAL A 163 -4.01 3.52 -4.96
CA VAL A 163 -5.21 2.75 -4.75
C VAL A 163 -5.75 3.04 -3.36
N ASN A 164 -6.99 3.48 -3.27
CA ASN A 164 -7.72 3.72 -2.04
C ASN A 164 -6.87 4.39 -0.92
N GLY A 165 -7.32 5.47 -0.39
CA GLY A 165 -6.61 6.26 0.62
C GLY A 165 -6.48 7.73 0.19
N TYR A 166 -6.09 8.57 1.12
CA TYR A 166 -5.90 10.00 0.87
C TYR A 166 -4.54 10.25 0.24
N SER A 167 -4.50 11.02 -0.84
CA SER A 167 -3.24 11.42 -1.46
C SER A 167 -2.41 12.32 -0.53
N VAL A 168 -3.03 13.38 -0.01
CA VAL A 168 -2.48 14.25 1.03
C VAL A 168 -3.62 14.69 1.93
N GLN A 169 -3.47 14.47 3.22
CA GLN A 169 -4.48 14.84 4.20
C GLN A 169 -4.13 16.19 4.83
N ASN A 170 -5.10 17.10 4.90
CA ASN A 170 -4.97 18.30 5.72
C ASN A 170 -5.13 17.92 7.20
N THR A 171 -4.02 17.96 7.93
CA THR A 171 -3.98 17.69 9.37
C THR A 171 -3.88 18.97 10.21
N VAL A 172 -3.79 20.14 9.58
CA VAL A 172 -3.64 21.44 10.25
C VAL A 172 -5.00 21.99 10.69
N THR A 173 -6.01 21.83 9.83
CA THR A 173 -7.36 22.29 10.14
C THR A 173 -8.21 21.10 10.58
N PRO A 174 -8.83 21.15 11.77
CA PRO A 174 -9.74 20.10 12.18
C PRO A 174 -10.85 19.88 11.16
N SER A 175 -11.04 18.64 10.73
CA SER A 175 -12.17 18.28 9.90
C SER A 175 -13.46 18.40 10.72
N PRO A 176 -14.58 18.84 10.13
CA PRO A 176 -15.87 18.79 10.82
C PRO A 176 -16.20 17.34 11.17
N PRO A 177 -16.99 17.11 12.25
CA PRO A 177 -17.43 15.78 12.62
C PRO A 177 -18.12 15.08 11.45
N ALA A 178 -17.77 13.82 11.22
CA ALA A 178 -18.41 13.01 10.19
C ALA A 178 -19.79 12.50 10.65
N SER A 179 -20.55 11.87 9.78
CA SER A 179 -21.80 11.22 10.19
C SER A 179 -21.51 10.06 11.15
N ALA A 180 -22.45 9.74 12.04
CA ALA A 180 -22.33 8.63 12.99
C ALA A 180 -21.94 7.30 12.31
N ALA A 181 -22.47 7.03 11.12
CA ALA A 181 -22.11 5.84 10.34
C ALA A 181 -20.67 5.87 9.82
N ALA A 182 -20.14 7.04 9.48
CA ALA A 182 -18.75 7.20 9.06
C ALA A 182 -17.79 7.07 10.26
N GLU A 183 -18.12 7.68 11.40
CA GLU A 183 -17.36 7.54 12.65
C GLU A 183 -17.36 6.08 13.13
N ALA A 184 -18.49 5.39 13.04
CA ALA A 184 -18.58 3.98 13.41
C ALA A 184 -17.69 3.07 12.55
N ARG A 185 -17.46 3.40 11.28
CA ARG A 185 -16.51 2.66 10.41
C ARG A 185 -15.04 2.88 10.80
N LEU A 186 -14.73 4.01 11.44
CA LEU A 186 -13.39 4.38 11.86
C LEU A 186 -13.13 4.14 13.35
N TRP A 187 -14.02 3.38 14.03
CA TRP A 187 -13.96 3.10 15.47
C TRP A 187 -12.58 2.63 15.94
N TYR A 188 -11.88 1.85 15.12
CA TYR A 188 -10.58 1.28 15.44
C TYR A 188 -9.50 2.36 15.63
N GLN A 189 -9.60 3.50 14.93
CA GLN A 189 -8.67 4.61 15.09
C GLN A 189 -8.76 5.19 16.51
N TRP A 190 -9.97 5.37 17.04
CA TRP A 190 -10.17 5.81 18.42
C TRP A 190 -9.75 4.74 19.41
N TYR A 191 -10.12 3.49 19.14
CA TYR A 191 -9.82 2.34 19.99
C TYR A 191 -8.30 2.18 20.17
N PHE A 192 -7.52 2.20 19.12
CA PHE A 192 -6.06 2.03 19.18
C PHE A 192 -5.33 3.20 19.84
N ASN A 193 -5.95 4.36 20.00
CA ASN A 193 -5.41 5.49 20.74
C ASN A 193 -5.69 5.41 22.26
N THR A 194 -6.24 4.29 22.75
CA THR A 194 -6.50 4.05 24.18
C THR A 194 -5.65 2.89 24.70
N GLU A 195 -5.40 2.87 26.01
CA GLU A 195 -4.72 1.72 26.64
C GLU A 195 -5.52 0.42 26.47
N ARG A 196 -6.84 0.48 26.52
CA ARG A 196 -7.72 -0.67 26.24
C ARG A 196 -7.49 -1.20 24.81
N GLY A 197 -7.34 -0.29 23.85
CA GLY A 197 -7.07 -0.66 22.46
C GLY A 197 -5.69 -1.26 22.25
N ARG A 198 -4.68 -0.73 22.94
CA ARG A 198 -3.33 -1.29 22.91
C ARG A 198 -3.32 -2.74 23.42
N VAL A 199 -3.88 -2.97 24.60
CA VAL A 199 -3.99 -4.32 25.20
C VAL A 199 -4.88 -5.22 24.35
N GLY A 200 -5.99 -4.69 23.83
CA GLY A 200 -6.91 -5.42 22.96
C GLY A 200 -6.28 -5.85 21.64
N LEU A 201 -5.49 -5.00 21.01
CA LEU A 201 -4.76 -5.35 19.80
C LEU A 201 -3.69 -6.42 20.07
N GLU A 202 -3.01 -6.32 21.21
CA GLU A 202 -2.02 -7.31 21.61
C GLU A 202 -2.65 -8.70 21.84
N ALA A 203 -3.80 -8.74 22.51
CA ALA A 203 -4.50 -9.98 22.84
C ALA A 203 -5.31 -10.57 21.67
N ASN A 204 -5.93 -9.73 20.82
CA ASN A 204 -6.94 -10.14 19.85
C ASN A 204 -6.65 -9.63 18.43
N ARG A 205 -5.39 -9.41 18.07
CA ARG A 205 -5.00 -8.84 16.78
C ARG A 205 -5.65 -9.56 15.60
N ARG A 206 -5.60 -10.89 15.62
CA ARG A 206 -6.13 -11.72 14.55
C ARG A 206 -7.64 -11.51 14.38
N ASP A 207 -8.40 -11.56 15.45
CA ASP A 207 -9.85 -11.42 15.43
C ASP A 207 -10.28 -10.02 15.00
N ILE A 208 -9.55 -8.99 15.45
CA ILE A 208 -9.78 -7.59 15.04
C ILE A 208 -9.57 -7.45 13.52
N CYS A 209 -8.47 -7.95 12.99
CA CYS A 209 -8.20 -7.89 11.56
C CYS A 209 -9.24 -8.66 10.74
N ARG A 210 -9.63 -9.87 11.19
CA ARG A 210 -10.66 -10.67 10.54
C ARG A 210 -12.03 -9.97 10.54
N TYR A 211 -12.38 -9.34 11.64
CA TYR A 211 -13.59 -8.53 11.73
C TYR A 211 -13.56 -7.37 10.74
N LEU A 212 -12.44 -6.65 10.65
CA LEU A 212 -12.26 -5.55 9.71
C LEU A 212 -12.36 -6.03 8.25
N TRP A 213 -11.73 -7.14 7.89
CA TRP A 213 -11.84 -7.72 6.55
C TRP A 213 -13.29 -8.04 6.19
N SER A 214 -14.01 -8.69 7.10
CA SER A 214 -15.41 -9.09 6.88
C SER A 214 -16.34 -7.89 6.76
N THR A 215 -16.09 -6.82 7.51
CA THR A 215 -16.98 -5.64 7.55
C THR A 215 -16.66 -4.63 6.44
N TRP A 216 -15.40 -4.51 6.04
CA TRP A 216 -15.00 -3.56 4.99
C TRP A 216 -15.18 -4.12 3.59
N SER A 217 -15.13 -5.42 3.45
CA SER A 217 -15.25 -6.12 2.17
C SER A 217 -16.29 -7.24 2.24
N PRO A 218 -17.58 -6.92 2.51
CA PRO A 218 -18.61 -7.94 2.78
C PRO A 218 -18.88 -8.87 1.57
N GLY A 219 -18.53 -8.45 0.36
CA GLY A 219 -18.61 -9.28 -0.85
C GLY A 219 -17.39 -10.17 -1.10
N TYR A 220 -16.32 -10.02 -0.32
CA TYR A 220 -15.10 -10.79 -0.48
C TYR A 220 -15.15 -12.07 0.35
N GLN A 221 -15.24 -13.21 -0.34
CA GLN A 221 -15.20 -14.53 0.29
C GLN A 221 -13.74 -14.98 0.39
N PHE A 222 -13.12 -14.78 1.55
CA PHE A 222 -11.77 -15.25 1.85
C PHE A 222 -11.80 -16.54 2.68
N THR A 223 -10.85 -17.42 2.41
CA THR A 223 -10.62 -18.63 3.19
C THR A 223 -9.65 -18.38 4.33
N ASP A 224 -9.54 -19.32 5.26
CA ASP A 224 -8.52 -19.23 6.32
C ASP A 224 -7.10 -19.22 5.73
N GLU A 225 -6.85 -19.95 4.65
CA GLU A 225 -5.57 -19.96 3.94
C GLU A 225 -5.17 -18.61 3.36
N ILE A 226 -6.15 -17.81 2.90
CA ILE A 226 -5.89 -16.46 2.39
C ILE A 226 -5.64 -15.48 3.54
N TYR A 227 -6.26 -15.76 4.69
CA TYR A 227 -6.20 -14.89 5.85
C TYR A 227 -4.94 -15.13 6.69
N GLU A 228 -4.40 -16.35 6.73
CA GLU A 228 -3.19 -16.74 7.46
C GLU A 228 -1.91 -16.22 6.80
#